data_b235d322f8eb4a5afa475a49d0c30302
#
_entry.id   b235d322f8eb4a5afa475a49d0c30302
#
_cell.length_a   1.000
_cell.length_b   1.000
_cell.length_c   1.000
_cell.angle_alpha   90.00
_cell.angle_beta   90.00
_cell.angle_gamma   90.00
#
_symmetry.space_group_name_H-M   'P 1'
#
loop_
_entity.id
_entity.type
_entity.pdbx_description
1 polymer ?
#
loop_
_entity_poly.entity_id
_entity_poly.type
_entity_poly.pdbx_seq_one_letter_code
_entity_poly.pdbx_strand_id
1 'polypeptide(L)'
;MPKKVDHDNQYKSNKALLKTSTFDLTSTKHYDWVITIVFYCAVHLIEMELDGCKNYDSIDHYDRKLQILSTKSLRPISKIYLALYIESMRARYKCENITRDDAEKALRTLVSIEKAVC
;
A
#
# COMPACT_ATOMS: atom_id res chain seq x y z
N MET A 1 9.33 4.31 -17.61
CA MET A 1 8.28 3.75 -16.71
C MET A 1 8.85 2.63 -15.89
N PRO A 2 8.56 2.57 -14.59
CA PRO A 2 8.95 1.43 -13.76
C PRO A 2 8.33 0.13 -14.28
N LYS A 3 9.10 -0.93 -14.23
CA LYS A 3 8.70 -2.28 -14.62
C LYS A 3 8.28 -3.09 -13.39
N LYS A 4 7.70 -4.27 -13.62
CA LYS A 4 7.32 -5.19 -12.55
C LYS A 4 8.47 -5.43 -11.56
N VAL A 5 9.69 -5.63 -12.06
CA VAL A 5 10.86 -5.86 -11.20
C VAL A 5 11.18 -4.63 -10.36
N ASP A 6 10.99 -3.42 -10.88
CA ASP A 6 11.23 -2.19 -10.14
C ASP A 6 10.23 -2.05 -9.00
N HIS A 7 8.96 -2.32 -9.27
CA HIS A 7 7.92 -2.29 -8.25
C HIS A 7 8.12 -3.37 -7.20
N ASP A 8 8.55 -4.58 -7.60
CA ASP A 8 8.84 -5.66 -6.66
C ASP A 8 9.99 -5.27 -5.72
N ASN A 9 11.05 -4.70 -6.25
CA ASN A 9 12.19 -4.25 -5.45
C ASN A 9 11.77 -3.14 -4.47
N GLN A 10 10.96 -2.19 -4.91
CA GLN A 10 10.50 -1.11 -4.03
C GLN A 10 9.55 -1.64 -2.97
N TYR A 11 8.67 -2.57 -3.31
CA TYR A 11 7.81 -3.22 -2.34
C TYR A 11 8.64 -3.92 -1.26
N LYS A 12 9.63 -4.71 -1.64
CA LYS A 12 10.49 -5.43 -0.71
C LYS A 12 11.26 -4.48 0.19
N SER A 13 11.79 -3.41 -0.38
CA SER A 13 12.51 -2.38 0.38
C SER A 13 11.61 -1.71 1.42
N ASN A 14 10.40 -1.33 1.03
CA ASN A 14 9.42 -0.72 1.94
C ASN A 14 8.99 -1.72 3.02
N LYS A 15 8.75 -2.98 2.63
CA LYS A 15 8.35 -4.02 3.57
C LYS A 15 9.44 -4.26 4.63
N ALA A 16 10.70 -4.20 4.24
CA ALA A 16 11.83 -4.36 5.16
C ALA A 16 11.88 -3.24 6.21
N LEU A 17 11.48 -2.01 5.85
CA LEU A 17 11.42 -0.90 6.80
C LEU A 17 10.47 -1.19 7.96
N LEU A 18 9.36 -1.88 7.70
CA LEU A 18 8.37 -2.20 8.73
C LEU A 18 8.90 -3.17 9.80
N LYS A 19 10.00 -3.85 9.51
CA LYS A 19 10.64 -4.78 10.45
C LYS A 19 11.76 -4.13 11.27
N THR A 20 12.12 -2.89 10.95
CA THR A 20 13.15 -2.16 11.71
C THR A 20 12.58 -1.69 13.04
N SER A 21 13.45 -1.47 14.04
CA SER A 21 13.03 -1.00 15.36
C SER A 21 12.33 0.36 15.30
N THR A 22 12.63 1.18 14.29
CA THR A 22 12.00 2.48 14.10
C THR A 22 10.51 2.36 13.77
N PHE A 23 10.11 1.35 12.99
CA PHE A 23 8.74 1.23 12.47
C PHE A 23 8.00 -0.05 12.90
N ASP A 24 8.66 -0.97 13.59
CA ASP A 24 7.99 -2.16 14.13
C ASP A 24 6.95 -1.73 15.17
N LEU A 25 5.72 -2.30 15.09
CA LEU A 25 4.61 -1.90 15.97
C LEU A 25 4.90 -2.09 17.46
N THR A 26 5.80 -3.00 17.81
CA THR A 26 6.13 -3.24 19.22
C THR A 26 7.03 -2.17 19.80
N SER A 27 7.73 -1.39 18.97
CA SER A 27 8.71 -0.40 19.40
C SER A 27 8.51 1.00 18.84
N THR A 28 7.71 1.16 17.78
CA THR A 28 7.55 2.45 17.11
C THR A 28 6.73 3.44 17.91
N LYS A 29 7.04 4.72 17.70
CA LYS A 29 6.22 5.85 18.13
C LYS A 29 5.62 6.58 16.92
N HIS A 30 5.87 6.08 15.70
CA HIS A 30 5.57 6.74 14.44
C HIS A 30 4.48 6.01 13.66
N TYR A 31 3.28 5.92 14.24
CA TYR A 31 2.16 5.19 13.62
C TYR A 31 1.73 5.78 12.29
N ASP A 32 1.83 7.10 12.15
CA ASP A 32 1.55 7.79 10.88
C ASP A 32 2.51 7.34 9.76
N TRP A 33 3.80 7.21 10.09
CA TRP A 33 4.79 6.74 9.13
C TRP A 33 4.60 5.26 8.80
N VAL A 34 4.18 4.44 9.77
CA VAL A 34 3.86 3.03 9.53
C VAL A 34 2.75 2.93 8.47
N ILE A 35 1.67 3.69 8.62
CA ILE A 35 0.58 3.70 7.65
C ILE A 35 1.07 4.15 6.27
N THR A 36 1.90 5.17 6.22
CA THR A 36 2.47 5.69 4.98
C THR A 36 3.29 4.61 4.26
N ILE A 37 4.16 3.92 4.98
CA ILE A 37 4.97 2.83 4.41
C ILE A 37 4.07 1.69 3.91
N VAL A 38 3.09 1.29 4.71
CA VAL A 38 2.11 0.25 4.36
C VAL A 38 1.40 0.60 3.06
N PHE A 39 0.95 1.85 2.95
CA PHE A 39 0.26 2.30 1.73
C PHE A 39 1.16 2.16 0.51
N TYR A 40 2.42 2.58 0.59
CA TYR A 40 3.34 2.47 -0.54
C TYR A 40 3.71 1.02 -0.85
N CYS A 41 3.73 0.13 0.14
CA CYS A 41 3.82 -1.31 -0.13
C CYS A 41 2.66 -1.77 -1.01
N ALA A 42 1.44 -1.37 -0.66
CA ALA A 42 0.25 -1.71 -1.43
C ALA A 42 0.29 -1.13 -2.85
N VAL A 43 0.73 0.12 -2.99
CA VAL A 43 0.88 0.77 -4.29
C VAL A 43 1.76 -0.05 -5.21
N HIS A 44 2.94 -0.45 -4.74
CA HIS A 44 3.88 -1.18 -5.58
C HIS A 44 3.40 -2.60 -5.90
N LEU A 45 2.69 -3.26 -4.98
CA LEU A 45 2.07 -4.56 -5.28
C LEU A 45 1.02 -4.44 -6.40
N ILE A 46 0.20 -3.40 -6.34
CA ILE A 46 -0.83 -3.16 -7.35
C ILE A 46 -0.18 -2.84 -8.70
N GLU A 47 0.85 -1.99 -8.71
CA GLU A 47 1.56 -1.65 -9.94
C GLU A 47 2.27 -2.87 -10.54
N MET A 48 2.80 -3.78 -9.70
CA MET A 48 3.35 -5.06 -10.17
C MET A 48 2.28 -5.87 -10.92
N GLU A 49 1.08 -5.96 -10.36
CA GLU A 49 -0.02 -6.70 -10.98
C GLU A 49 -0.45 -6.05 -12.28
N LEU A 50 -0.54 -4.72 -12.31
CA LEU A 50 -0.91 -4.00 -13.53
C LEU A 50 0.13 -4.18 -14.63
N ASP A 51 1.41 -4.14 -14.31
CA ASP A 51 2.46 -4.39 -15.29
C ASP A 51 2.38 -5.83 -15.82
N GLY A 52 2.14 -6.80 -14.93
CA GLY A 52 2.01 -8.19 -15.31
C GLY A 52 0.78 -8.49 -16.16
N CYS A 53 -0.35 -7.85 -15.87
CA CYS A 53 -1.63 -8.09 -16.58
C CYS A 53 -1.79 -7.27 -17.85
N LYS A 54 -1.36 -6.01 -17.84
CA LYS A 54 -1.65 -5.03 -18.89
C LYS A 54 -0.44 -4.31 -19.43
N ASN A 55 0.74 -4.58 -18.90
CA ASN A 55 1.94 -3.82 -19.22
C ASN A 55 1.70 -2.31 -19.01
N TYR A 56 1.11 -1.94 -17.89
CA TYR A 56 0.65 -0.60 -17.58
C TYR A 56 1.23 -0.13 -16.25
N ASP A 57 1.58 1.15 -16.18
CA ASP A 57 2.00 1.82 -14.95
C ASP A 57 1.09 3.04 -14.73
N SER A 58 0.49 3.15 -13.56
CA SER A 58 -0.48 4.21 -13.29
C SER A 58 0.18 5.58 -13.28
N ILE A 59 -0.54 6.57 -13.79
CA ILE A 59 -0.05 7.96 -13.87
C ILE A 59 -0.13 8.63 -12.49
N ASP A 60 -1.23 8.37 -11.76
CA ASP A 60 -1.50 8.96 -10.44
C ASP A 60 -2.46 8.08 -9.65
N HIS A 61 -2.87 8.55 -8.47
CA HIS A 61 -3.79 7.80 -7.60
C HIS A 61 -5.17 7.62 -8.23
N TYR A 62 -5.67 8.62 -8.94
CA TYR A 62 -6.96 8.53 -9.59
C TYR A 62 -6.95 7.46 -10.69
N ASP A 63 -5.93 7.48 -11.52
CA ASP A 63 -5.74 6.48 -12.57
C ASP A 63 -5.59 5.08 -11.97
N ARG A 64 -4.82 4.93 -10.89
CA ARG A 64 -4.66 3.64 -10.21
C ARG A 64 -6.00 3.09 -9.73
N LYS A 65 -6.83 3.95 -9.14
CA LYS A 65 -8.17 3.56 -8.71
C LYS A 65 -9.00 3.02 -9.87
N LEU A 66 -8.97 3.70 -11.01
CA LEU A 66 -9.69 3.25 -12.22
C LEU A 66 -9.13 1.92 -12.73
N GLN A 67 -7.81 1.75 -12.74
CA GLN A 67 -7.17 0.52 -13.19
C GLN A 67 -7.50 -0.66 -12.28
N ILE A 68 -7.58 -0.45 -10.98
CA ILE A 68 -8.00 -1.50 -10.03
C ILE A 68 -9.41 -1.96 -10.37
N LEU A 69 -10.34 -1.03 -10.58
CA LEU A 69 -11.73 -1.35 -10.90
C LEU A 69 -11.86 -2.08 -12.24
N SER A 70 -11.03 -1.78 -13.20
CA SER A 70 -11.08 -2.35 -14.55
C SER A 70 -10.22 -3.62 -14.72
N THR A 71 -9.51 -4.05 -13.69
CA THR A 71 -8.66 -5.24 -13.73
C THR A 71 -9.28 -6.34 -12.88
N LYS A 72 -9.62 -7.46 -13.51
CA LYS A 72 -10.37 -8.54 -12.86
C LYS A 72 -9.70 -9.04 -11.57
N SER A 73 -8.38 -9.23 -11.60
CA SER A 73 -7.63 -9.75 -10.45
C SER A 73 -7.54 -8.75 -9.29
N LEU A 74 -7.68 -7.46 -9.57
CA LEU A 74 -7.57 -6.40 -8.56
C LEU A 74 -8.92 -5.91 -8.04
N ARG A 75 -9.98 -6.09 -8.83
CA ARG A 75 -11.31 -5.59 -8.48
C ARG A 75 -11.76 -6.01 -7.06
N PRO A 76 -11.52 -7.26 -6.61
CA PRO A 76 -11.92 -7.65 -5.26
C PRO A 76 -11.29 -6.84 -4.13
N ILE A 77 -10.11 -6.24 -4.35
CA ILE A 77 -9.43 -5.46 -3.29
C ILE A 77 -9.68 -3.96 -3.39
N SER A 78 -10.56 -3.52 -4.31
CA SER A 78 -10.77 -2.10 -4.57
C SER A 78 -11.21 -1.33 -3.32
N LYS A 79 -12.12 -1.90 -2.53
CA LYS A 79 -12.64 -1.23 -1.32
C LYS A 79 -11.58 -1.12 -0.23
N ILE A 80 -10.82 -2.18 0.02
CA ILE A 80 -9.79 -2.15 1.06
C ILE A 80 -8.62 -1.28 0.65
N TYR A 81 -8.27 -1.25 -0.64
CA TYR A 81 -7.26 -0.33 -1.14
C TYR A 81 -7.70 1.12 -0.94
N LEU A 82 -8.95 1.45 -1.27
CA LEU A 82 -9.47 2.81 -1.10
C LEU A 82 -9.47 3.21 0.37
N ALA A 83 -9.86 2.31 1.27
CA ALA A 83 -9.82 2.57 2.71
C ALA A 83 -8.39 2.85 3.17
N LEU A 84 -7.42 2.08 2.69
CA LEU A 84 -6.01 2.29 3.01
C LEU A 84 -5.51 3.63 2.45
N TYR A 85 -5.91 3.99 1.24
CA TYR A 85 -5.58 5.29 0.66
C TYR A 85 -6.08 6.43 1.53
N ILE A 86 -7.34 6.37 1.99
CA ILE A 86 -7.93 7.39 2.87
C ILE A 86 -7.15 7.49 4.18
N GLU A 87 -6.80 6.36 4.79
CA GLU A 87 -5.97 6.35 6.00
C GLU A 87 -4.60 6.96 5.76
N SER A 88 -3.99 6.69 4.59
CA SER A 88 -2.69 7.28 4.26
C SER A 88 -2.78 8.81 4.11
N MET A 89 -3.91 9.32 3.62
CA MET A 89 -4.14 10.76 3.52
C MET A 89 -4.27 11.39 4.92
N ARG A 90 -4.98 10.72 5.84
CA ARG A 90 -5.04 11.15 7.24
C ARG A 90 -3.64 11.22 7.85
N ALA A 91 -2.86 10.18 7.65
CA ALA A 91 -1.51 10.07 8.22
C ALA A 91 -0.55 11.13 7.69
N ARG A 92 -0.68 11.50 6.41
CA ARG A 92 0.28 12.39 5.74
C ARG A 92 -0.11 13.87 5.81
N TYR A 93 -1.41 14.19 5.72
CA TYR A 93 -1.82 15.56 5.44
C TYR A 93 -2.83 16.17 6.40
N LYS A 94 -3.51 15.38 7.23
CA LYS A 94 -4.63 15.88 8.02
C LYS A 94 -4.26 16.30 9.44
N CYS A 95 -3.03 16.09 9.86
CA CYS A 95 -2.55 16.40 11.22
C CYS A 95 -3.43 15.80 12.31
N GLU A 96 -4.04 14.65 12.01
CA GLU A 96 -4.87 13.91 12.95
C GLU A 96 -4.03 12.98 13.82
N ASN A 97 -4.52 12.67 15.01
CA ASN A 97 -3.88 11.70 15.89
C ASN A 97 -4.07 10.29 15.32
N ILE A 98 -2.98 9.67 14.91
CA ILE A 98 -2.97 8.30 14.39
C ILE A 98 -2.58 7.35 15.50
N THR A 99 -3.42 6.35 15.75
CA THR A 99 -3.22 5.41 16.86
C THR A 99 -2.56 4.12 16.41
N ARG A 100 -2.11 3.33 17.39
CA ARG A 100 -1.61 1.98 17.11
C ARG A 100 -2.66 1.11 16.42
N ASP A 101 -3.93 1.21 16.83
CA ASP A 101 -5.03 0.46 16.20
C ASP A 101 -5.16 0.81 14.73
N ASP A 102 -5.02 2.09 14.37
CA ASP A 102 -5.05 2.52 12.97
C ASP A 102 -3.92 1.84 12.18
N ALA A 103 -2.71 1.81 12.74
CA ALA A 103 -1.57 1.18 12.11
C ALA A 103 -1.74 -0.35 11.99
N GLU A 104 -2.30 -1.00 13.01
CA GLU A 104 -2.59 -2.43 12.97
C GLU A 104 -3.61 -2.77 11.89
N LYS A 105 -4.65 -1.97 11.74
CA LYS A 105 -5.64 -2.15 10.66
C LYS A 105 -5.00 -2.02 9.29
N ALA A 106 -4.12 -1.04 9.12
CA ALA A 106 -3.41 -0.85 7.86
C ALA A 106 -2.55 -2.06 7.52
N LEU A 107 -1.83 -2.61 8.50
CA LEU A 107 -1.03 -3.82 8.30
C LEU A 107 -1.89 -5.03 7.91
N ARG A 108 -3.05 -5.19 8.54
CA ARG A 108 -3.98 -6.26 8.16
C ARG A 108 -4.50 -6.10 6.74
N THR A 109 -4.79 -4.87 6.34
CA THR A 109 -5.19 -4.57 4.97
C THR A 109 -4.09 -4.94 3.98
N LEU A 110 -2.84 -4.61 4.30
CA LEU A 110 -1.70 -4.99 3.44
C LEU A 110 -1.63 -6.51 3.27
N VAL A 111 -1.79 -7.28 4.35
CA VAL A 111 -1.80 -8.76 4.27
C VAL A 111 -2.89 -9.24 3.33
N SER A 112 -4.07 -8.66 3.40
CA SER A 112 -5.19 -9.01 2.50
C SER A 112 -4.85 -8.71 1.04
N ILE A 113 -4.22 -7.58 0.77
CA ILE A 113 -3.79 -7.22 -0.58
C ILE A 113 -2.68 -8.17 -1.05
N GLU A 114 -1.71 -8.47 -0.21
CA GLU A 114 -0.64 -9.43 -0.53
C GLU A 114 -1.21 -10.78 -0.96
N LYS A 115 -2.21 -11.28 -0.23
CA LYS A 115 -2.85 -12.56 -0.56
C LYS A 115 -3.60 -12.53 -1.89
N ALA A 116 -4.12 -11.39 -2.27
CA ALA A 116 -4.88 -11.25 -3.51
C ALA A 116 -3.99 -11.16 -4.75
N VAL A 117 -2.79 -10.56 -4.63
CA VAL A 117 -1.93 -10.30 -5.79
C VAL A 117 -0.63 -11.12 -5.79
N CYS A 118 -0.30 -11.74 -4.70
CA CYS A 118 0.83 -12.65 -4.58
C CYS A 118 0.32 -14.08 -4.44
#